data_c02ba17d56860e9ba2aa1700962dfa3d
#
_entry.id   c02ba17d56860e9ba2aa1700962dfa3d
#
_cell.length_a   1.000
_cell.length_b   1.000
_cell.length_c   1.000
_cell.angle_alpha   90.00
_cell.angle_beta   90.00
_cell.angle_gamma   90.00
#
_symmetry.space_group_name_H-M   'P 1'
#
loop_
_entity.id
_entity.type
_entity.pdbx_description
1 polymer ?
#
loop_
_entity_poly.entity_id
_entity_poly.type
_entity_poly.pdbx_seq_one_letter_code
_entity_poly.pdbx_strand_id
1 'polypeptide(L)'
;MKLLSSICLIALAAPLFAEGPKVSAIVERARATAGTEAALNNLVTLQISGWIEPAESKMPSATILIISRKPCSQRLVVTVDDLVETTILQGDSGCIIRSNLSDEEKRSQIRTMTDEELKRVAFSTRQFFSFYGADFKRGERIEYEGIEQRRGVRCHKLLYSYPDGISTTRYFAINDDLLVSTITDKGVESVEVGEQIVAGIKFPKRVEYYQGQTMLHTMVVRDIKVNKPLKRGIFTIPTGQKTK
;
A
#
# COMPACT_ATOMS: atom_id res chain seq x y z
N MET A 1 -50.79 -57.57 27.80
CA MET A 1 -49.40 -57.08 27.63
C MET A 1 -49.41 -56.06 26.49
N LYS A 2 -49.39 -54.76 26.81
CA LYS A 2 -49.34 -53.68 25.81
C LYS A 2 -47.93 -53.06 25.84
N LEU A 3 -47.19 -53.25 24.74
CA LEU A 3 -45.88 -52.57 24.55
C LEU A 3 -46.18 -51.14 24.06
N LEU A 4 -45.79 -50.17 24.91
CA LEU A 4 -45.70 -48.76 24.48
C LEU A 4 -44.36 -48.55 23.83
N SER A 5 -44.41 -48.24 22.50
CA SER A 5 -43.21 -47.86 21.73
C SER A 5 -43.00 -46.35 21.91
N SER A 6 -41.90 -45.97 22.60
CA SER A 6 -41.54 -44.57 22.83
C SER A 6 -40.71 -44.11 21.62
N ILE A 7 -41.30 -43.23 20.79
CA ILE A 7 -40.59 -42.59 19.65
C ILE A 7 -39.82 -41.39 20.20
N CYS A 8 -38.49 -41.52 20.24
CA CYS A 8 -37.59 -40.43 20.58
C CYS A 8 -37.38 -39.54 19.37
N LEU A 9 -37.99 -38.35 19.39
CA LEU A 9 -37.85 -37.33 18.33
C LEU A 9 -36.49 -36.63 18.54
N ILE A 10 -35.44 -37.00 17.79
CA ILE A 10 -34.18 -36.28 17.76
C ILE A 10 -34.35 -35.05 16.90
N ALA A 11 -34.51 -33.87 17.50
CA ALA A 11 -34.46 -32.60 16.80
C ALA A 11 -33.01 -32.34 16.34
N LEU A 12 -32.73 -32.51 15.05
CA LEU A 12 -31.50 -32.02 14.43
C LEU A 12 -31.55 -30.47 14.45
N ALA A 13 -30.82 -29.89 15.40
CA ALA A 13 -30.47 -28.46 15.33
C ALA A 13 -29.49 -28.27 14.18
N ALA A 14 -29.95 -27.75 13.05
CA ALA A 14 -29.08 -27.27 11.97
C ALA A 14 -28.20 -26.14 12.54
N PRO A 15 -26.87 -26.17 12.36
CA PRO A 15 -26.05 -25.06 12.75
C PRO A 15 -26.44 -23.85 11.90
N LEU A 16 -26.90 -22.77 12.56
CA LEU A 16 -27.02 -21.46 11.96
C LEU A 16 -25.59 -21.02 11.62
N PHE A 17 -25.15 -21.26 10.39
CA PHE A 17 -24.00 -20.57 9.83
C PHE A 17 -24.41 -19.10 9.70
N ALA A 18 -23.99 -18.27 10.64
CA ALA A 18 -24.07 -16.83 10.47
C ALA A 18 -23.24 -16.51 9.21
N GLU A 19 -23.91 -15.96 8.17
CA GLU A 19 -23.21 -15.44 7.00
C GLU A 19 -22.11 -14.48 7.48
N GLY A 20 -20.87 -14.73 7.06
CA GLY A 20 -19.76 -13.84 7.37
C GLY A 20 -20.03 -12.43 6.85
N PRO A 21 -19.42 -11.40 7.42
CA PRO A 21 -19.65 -10.03 7.00
C PRO A 21 -19.32 -9.87 5.52
N LYS A 22 -20.14 -9.13 4.76
CA LYS A 22 -19.90 -8.87 3.35
C LYS A 22 -18.59 -8.07 3.21
N VAL A 23 -17.68 -8.53 2.36
CA VAL A 23 -16.39 -7.88 2.08
C VAL A 23 -16.56 -6.39 1.75
N SER A 24 -17.56 -6.07 0.91
CA SER A 24 -17.86 -4.67 0.54
C SER A 24 -18.13 -3.80 1.77
N ALA A 25 -18.91 -4.30 2.73
CA ALA A 25 -19.24 -3.53 3.94
C ALA A 25 -18.01 -3.26 4.83
N ILE A 26 -17.06 -4.22 4.95
CA ILE A 26 -15.82 -4.01 5.68
C ILE A 26 -14.98 -2.94 4.96
N VAL A 27 -14.81 -3.06 3.64
CA VAL A 27 -14.02 -2.11 2.84
C VAL A 27 -14.63 -0.71 2.88
N GLU A 28 -15.96 -0.58 2.75
CA GLU A 28 -16.64 0.71 2.81
C GLU A 28 -16.43 1.42 4.15
N ARG A 29 -16.58 0.69 5.29
CA ARG A 29 -16.32 1.25 6.61
C ARG A 29 -14.87 1.63 6.80
N ALA A 30 -13.91 0.76 6.39
CA ALA A 30 -12.49 1.08 6.43
C ALA A 30 -12.14 2.32 5.59
N ARG A 31 -12.73 2.47 4.37
CA ARG A 31 -12.57 3.67 3.54
C ARG A 31 -13.11 4.91 4.22
N ALA A 32 -14.25 4.81 4.91
CA ALA A 32 -14.83 5.93 5.64
C ALA A 32 -13.91 6.42 6.78
N THR A 33 -13.07 5.55 7.37
CA THR A 33 -12.06 5.97 8.34
C THR A 33 -10.92 6.77 7.70
N ALA A 34 -10.61 6.54 6.42
CA ALA A 34 -9.55 7.25 5.70
C ALA A 34 -10.00 8.62 5.18
N GLY A 35 -11.32 8.82 4.94
CA GLY A 35 -11.87 10.08 4.46
C GLY A 35 -13.24 9.91 3.82
N THR A 36 -13.86 11.03 3.42
CA THR A 36 -15.11 10.96 2.66
C THR A 36 -14.87 10.41 1.26
N GLU A 37 -15.83 9.67 0.70
CA GLU A 37 -15.72 9.16 -0.69
C GLU A 37 -15.42 10.27 -1.69
N ALA A 38 -15.98 11.47 -1.51
CA ALA A 38 -15.66 12.62 -2.36
C ALA A 38 -14.20 13.04 -2.26
N ALA A 39 -13.61 13.10 -1.06
CA ALA A 39 -12.20 13.44 -0.87
C ALA A 39 -11.28 12.38 -1.48
N LEU A 40 -11.56 11.10 -1.24
CA LEU A 40 -10.76 9.97 -1.76
C LEU A 40 -10.81 9.90 -3.30
N ASN A 41 -12.00 10.09 -3.89
CA ASN A 41 -12.18 10.01 -5.34
C ASN A 41 -11.57 11.22 -6.07
N ASN A 42 -11.61 12.40 -5.45
CA ASN A 42 -11.04 13.64 -5.99
C ASN A 42 -9.51 13.73 -5.86
N LEU A 43 -8.86 12.78 -5.18
CA LEU A 43 -7.40 12.71 -5.14
C LEU A 43 -6.86 12.33 -6.51
N VAL A 44 -6.16 13.26 -7.18
CA VAL A 44 -5.55 13.08 -8.51
C VAL A 44 -4.03 13.10 -8.43
N THR A 45 -3.47 13.99 -7.62
CA THR A 45 -2.02 14.07 -7.40
C THR A 45 -1.69 14.04 -5.92
N LEU A 46 -0.63 13.33 -5.59
CA LEU A 46 -0.11 13.18 -4.23
C LEU A 46 1.40 13.40 -4.23
N GLN A 47 1.87 14.26 -3.32
CA GLN A 47 3.30 14.41 -3.05
C GLN A 47 3.52 14.10 -1.58
N ILE A 48 4.48 13.23 -1.26
CA ILE A 48 4.88 12.87 0.10
C ILE A 48 6.37 13.09 0.21
N SER A 49 6.81 13.83 1.20
CA SER A 49 8.22 13.95 1.54
C SER A 49 8.48 13.54 2.99
N GLY A 50 9.66 13.01 3.23
CA GLY A 50 10.05 12.52 4.54
C GLY A 50 11.43 11.89 4.51
N TRP A 51 11.63 10.93 5.39
CA TRP A 51 12.88 10.17 5.44
C TRP A 51 12.61 8.73 5.88
N ILE A 52 13.57 7.87 5.59
CA ILE A 52 13.61 6.48 6.01
C ILE A 52 14.65 6.34 7.11
N GLU A 53 14.22 5.87 8.27
CA GLU A 53 15.07 5.53 9.40
C GLU A 53 15.28 4.02 9.41
N PRO A 54 16.50 3.51 9.15
CA PRO A 54 16.77 2.08 9.27
C PRO A 54 16.67 1.65 10.74
N ALA A 55 16.25 0.40 10.98
CA ALA A 55 16.19 -0.14 12.34
C ALA A 55 17.59 -0.27 12.97
N GLU A 56 18.62 -0.50 12.16
CA GLU A 56 20.01 -0.54 12.62
C GLU A 56 20.61 0.86 12.62
N SER A 57 21.00 1.34 13.79
CA SER A 57 21.56 2.71 13.99
C SER A 57 22.86 3.02 13.23
N LYS A 58 23.52 1.99 12.67
CA LYS A 58 24.75 2.14 11.89
C LYS A 58 24.51 2.44 10.40
N MET A 59 23.29 2.28 9.93
CA MET A 59 22.94 2.59 8.53
C MET A 59 22.54 4.06 8.41
N PRO A 60 22.93 4.76 7.33
CA PRO A 60 22.53 6.14 7.12
C PRO A 60 21.01 6.23 6.85
N SER A 61 20.41 7.32 7.33
CA SER A 61 19.04 7.65 6.98
C SER A 61 18.96 8.12 5.53
N ALA A 62 17.84 7.83 4.87
CA ALA A 62 17.58 8.29 3.50
C ALA A 62 16.49 9.34 3.48
N THR A 63 16.63 10.42 2.71
CA THR A 63 15.48 11.28 2.40
C THR A 63 14.65 10.68 1.27
N ILE A 64 13.33 10.88 1.33
CA ILE A 64 12.40 10.36 0.34
C ILE A 64 11.45 11.45 -0.16
N LEU A 65 11.24 11.49 -1.48
CA LEU A 65 10.22 12.29 -2.13
C LEU A 65 9.45 11.42 -3.11
N ILE A 66 8.16 11.26 -2.86
CA ILE A 66 7.22 10.54 -3.72
C ILE A 66 6.30 11.56 -4.37
N ILE A 67 6.21 11.56 -5.69
CA ILE A 67 5.24 12.34 -6.45
C ILE A 67 4.45 11.35 -7.30
N SER A 68 3.14 11.28 -7.09
CA SER A 68 2.27 10.35 -7.82
C SER A 68 1.10 11.07 -8.43
N ARG A 69 0.63 10.56 -9.59
CA ARG A 69 -0.54 11.06 -10.31
C ARG A 69 -1.34 9.91 -10.91
N LYS A 70 -2.67 9.97 -10.77
CA LYS A 70 -3.59 9.07 -11.49
C LYS A 70 -3.41 9.19 -13.02
N PRO A 71 -3.63 8.12 -13.82
CA PRO A 71 -3.95 6.78 -13.33
C PRO A 71 -2.71 6.01 -12.83
N CYS A 72 -1.52 6.24 -13.39
CA CYS A 72 -0.32 5.48 -13.04
C CYS A 72 0.94 6.26 -13.48
N SER A 73 1.29 7.32 -12.76
CA SER A 73 2.55 8.04 -12.95
C SER A 73 3.18 8.29 -11.58
N GLN A 74 4.47 8.02 -11.46
CA GLN A 74 5.21 8.23 -10.22
C GLN A 74 6.63 8.73 -10.50
N ARG A 75 7.10 9.59 -9.64
CA ARG A 75 8.52 9.90 -9.46
C ARG A 75 8.85 9.68 -7.98
N LEU A 76 9.73 8.74 -7.72
CA LEU A 76 10.30 8.48 -6.40
C LEU A 76 11.76 8.93 -6.42
N VAL A 77 12.16 9.75 -5.48
CA VAL A 77 13.55 10.16 -5.28
C VAL A 77 13.97 9.73 -3.89
N VAL A 78 15.03 8.95 -3.81
CA VAL A 78 15.67 8.51 -2.57
C VAL A 78 17.09 9.04 -2.58
N THR A 79 17.49 9.72 -1.50
CA THR A 79 18.86 10.25 -1.34
C THR A 79 19.44 9.71 -0.05
N VAL A 80 20.62 9.09 -0.17
CA VAL A 80 21.45 8.63 0.94
C VAL A 80 22.81 9.26 0.76
N ASP A 81 23.21 10.12 1.68
CA ASP A 81 24.41 10.96 1.56
C ASP A 81 24.41 11.69 0.20
N ASP A 82 25.42 11.46 -0.65
CA ASP A 82 25.53 12.07 -1.98
C ASP A 82 24.91 11.20 -3.09
N LEU A 83 24.43 10.01 -2.78
CA LEU A 83 23.82 9.11 -3.76
C LEU A 83 22.35 9.38 -3.91
N VAL A 84 21.89 9.63 -5.14
CA VAL A 84 20.50 9.86 -5.49
C VAL A 84 20.01 8.78 -6.44
N GLU A 85 18.97 8.07 -6.05
CA GLU A 85 18.23 7.20 -6.96
C GLU A 85 16.86 7.82 -7.27
N THR A 86 16.58 7.98 -8.54
CA THR A 86 15.27 8.44 -9.04
C THR A 86 14.61 7.34 -9.85
N THR A 87 13.46 6.90 -9.40
CA THR A 87 12.58 5.99 -10.13
C THR A 87 11.48 6.81 -10.80
N ILE A 88 11.30 6.66 -12.11
CA ILE A 88 10.24 7.32 -12.87
C ILE A 88 9.36 6.27 -13.52
N LEU A 89 8.06 6.37 -13.30
CA LEU A 89 7.01 5.60 -13.97
C LEU A 89 6.10 6.56 -14.72
N GLN A 90 5.81 6.26 -15.98
CA GLN A 90 4.82 6.97 -16.80
C GLN A 90 4.02 5.96 -17.62
N GLY A 91 2.79 5.68 -17.20
CA GLY A 91 1.97 4.62 -17.80
C GLY A 91 2.64 3.26 -17.67
N ASP A 92 2.96 2.64 -18.81
CA ASP A 92 3.56 1.31 -18.89
C ASP A 92 5.08 1.35 -19.15
N SER A 93 5.72 2.48 -18.92
CA SER A 93 7.15 2.66 -19.11
C SER A 93 7.80 3.23 -17.86
N GLY A 94 9.04 2.83 -17.60
CA GLY A 94 9.76 3.32 -16.44
C GLY A 94 11.27 3.21 -16.54
N CYS A 95 11.97 4.05 -15.79
CA CYS A 95 13.42 4.02 -15.68
C CYS A 95 13.89 4.28 -14.26
N ILE A 96 15.13 3.87 -13.98
CA ILE A 96 15.85 4.18 -12.77
C ILE A 96 17.08 4.99 -13.14
N ILE A 97 17.27 6.10 -12.46
CA ILE A 97 18.39 7.03 -12.64
C ILE A 97 19.19 7.05 -11.36
N ARG A 98 20.48 6.77 -11.44
CA ARG A 98 21.42 6.90 -10.32
C ARG A 98 22.40 8.00 -10.62
N SER A 99 22.60 8.90 -9.67
CA SER A 99 23.56 9.98 -9.74
C SER A 99 24.27 10.17 -8.40
N ASN A 100 25.45 10.75 -8.44
CA ASN A 100 26.19 11.15 -7.27
C ASN A 100 26.31 12.68 -7.27
N LEU A 101 25.89 13.32 -6.18
CA LEU A 101 25.92 14.78 -6.05
C LEU A 101 27.35 15.33 -5.96
N SER A 102 28.29 14.50 -5.49
CA SER A 102 29.72 14.84 -5.42
C SER A 102 30.45 14.68 -6.76
N ASP A 103 29.80 14.11 -7.80
CA ASP A 103 30.41 13.99 -9.12
C ASP A 103 30.42 15.35 -9.83
N GLU A 104 31.60 15.94 -9.99
CA GLU A 104 31.78 17.24 -10.68
C GLU A 104 31.25 17.23 -12.11
N GLU A 105 31.33 16.08 -12.80
CA GLU A 105 30.81 15.92 -14.16
C GLU A 105 29.30 15.66 -14.20
N LYS A 106 28.63 15.54 -13.05
CA LYS A 106 27.18 15.28 -12.90
C LYS A 106 26.67 14.13 -13.76
N ARG A 107 27.48 13.09 -13.90
CA ARG A 107 27.12 11.89 -14.66
C ARG A 107 25.98 11.15 -13.98
N SER A 108 25.06 10.64 -14.77
CA SER A 108 23.96 9.82 -14.29
C SER A 108 23.91 8.51 -15.07
N GLN A 109 23.73 7.43 -14.35
CA GLN A 109 23.43 6.12 -14.94
C GLN A 109 21.92 5.99 -15.09
N ILE A 110 21.45 5.74 -16.31
CA ILE A 110 20.05 5.57 -16.61
C ILE A 110 19.83 4.14 -17.13
N ARG A 111 18.90 3.41 -16.52
CA ARG A 111 18.49 2.12 -17.03
C ARG A 111 16.96 2.01 -17.10
N THR A 112 16.48 1.26 -18.04
CA THR A 112 15.07 0.86 -18.13
C THR A 112 14.74 -0.09 -16.99
N MET A 113 13.53 -0.04 -16.46
CA MET A 113 13.05 -1.04 -15.51
C MET A 113 12.85 -2.38 -16.18
N THR A 114 13.06 -3.45 -15.42
CA THR A 114 12.60 -4.78 -15.80
C THR A 114 11.05 -4.84 -15.71
N ASP A 115 10.45 -5.84 -16.35
CA ASP A 115 8.99 -6.03 -16.29
C ASP A 115 8.50 -6.24 -14.85
N GLU A 116 9.27 -6.93 -14.01
CA GLU A 116 8.91 -7.14 -12.60
C GLU A 116 8.98 -5.84 -11.80
N GLU A 117 10.05 -5.04 -11.98
CA GLU A 117 10.16 -3.72 -11.34
C GLU A 117 9.01 -2.81 -11.77
N LEU A 118 8.70 -2.78 -13.07
CA LEU A 118 7.62 -1.98 -13.61
C LEU A 118 6.27 -2.37 -13.00
N LYS A 119 5.95 -3.66 -12.93
CA LYS A 119 4.72 -4.17 -12.29
C LYS A 119 4.64 -3.73 -10.83
N ARG A 120 5.72 -3.87 -10.05
CA ARG A 120 5.75 -3.52 -8.62
C ARG A 120 5.61 -2.01 -8.39
N VAL A 121 6.31 -1.18 -9.17
CA VAL A 121 6.19 0.28 -9.08
C VAL A 121 4.80 0.74 -9.50
N ALA A 122 4.25 0.19 -10.58
CA ALA A 122 2.90 0.48 -11.01
C ALA A 122 1.84 0.05 -9.96
N PHE A 123 2.02 -1.13 -9.35
CA PHE A 123 1.19 -1.59 -8.26
C PHE A 123 1.23 -0.60 -7.07
N SER A 124 2.43 -0.28 -6.54
CA SER A 124 2.56 0.63 -5.40
C SER A 124 1.99 2.02 -5.70
N THR A 125 2.17 2.52 -6.94
CA THR A 125 1.61 3.79 -7.38
C THR A 125 0.08 3.79 -7.30
N ARG A 126 -0.57 2.71 -7.74
CA ARG A 126 -2.04 2.58 -7.67
C ARG A 126 -2.54 2.49 -6.22
N GLN A 127 -1.78 1.85 -5.33
CA GLN A 127 -2.15 1.71 -3.92
C GLN A 127 -2.29 3.07 -3.21
N PHE A 128 -1.53 4.09 -3.59
CA PHE A 128 -1.70 5.46 -3.03
C PHE A 128 -3.10 6.06 -3.27
N PHE A 129 -3.84 5.55 -4.23
CA PHE A 129 -5.15 6.09 -4.63
C PHE A 129 -6.31 5.12 -4.37
N SER A 130 -6.04 3.87 -3.99
CA SER A 130 -7.06 2.84 -3.82
C SER A 130 -7.82 2.97 -2.50
N PHE A 131 -7.16 3.42 -1.43
CA PHE A 131 -7.72 3.48 -0.08
C PHE A 131 -8.54 2.23 0.25
N TYR A 132 -7.89 1.07 0.18
CA TYR A 132 -8.47 -0.26 0.45
C TYR A 132 -9.50 -0.75 -0.58
N GLY A 133 -9.90 0.06 -1.55
CA GLY A 133 -10.76 -0.37 -2.67
C GLY A 133 -10.00 -1.26 -3.64
N ALA A 134 -10.77 -2.02 -4.45
CA ALA A 134 -10.25 -2.81 -5.57
C ALA A 134 -10.90 -2.35 -6.89
N ASP A 135 -10.12 -2.34 -7.96
CA ASP A 135 -10.62 -2.11 -9.31
C ASP A 135 -11.02 -3.45 -9.96
N PHE A 136 -12.26 -3.86 -9.73
CA PHE A 136 -12.80 -5.11 -10.28
C PHE A 136 -12.78 -5.16 -11.82
N LYS A 137 -12.82 -3.99 -12.50
CA LYS A 137 -12.73 -3.92 -13.97
C LYS A 137 -11.33 -4.30 -14.45
N ARG A 138 -10.32 -4.10 -13.63
CA ARG A 138 -8.95 -4.55 -13.88
C ARG A 138 -8.71 -6.01 -13.48
N GLY A 139 -9.71 -6.71 -12.92
CA GLY A 139 -9.59 -8.07 -12.43
C GLY A 139 -9.03 -8.19 -11.00
N GLU A 140 -8.95 -7.08 -10.25
CA GLU A 140 -8.59 -7.14 -8.83
C GLU A 140 -9.70 -7.83 -8.04
N ARG A 141 -9.35 -8.55 -6.97
CA ARG A 141 -10.29 -9.30 -6.13
C ARG A 141 -9.98 -9.08 -4.66
N ILE A 142 -11.02 -9.17 -3.84
CA ILE A 142 -10.89 -9.17 -2.37
C ILE A 142 -11.67 -10.36 -1.84
N GLU A 143 -11.00 -11.18 -1.05
CA GLU A 143 -11.57 -12.37 -0.43
C GLU A 143 -11.51 -12.25 1.09
N TYR A 144 -12.56 -12.72 1.77
CA TYR A 144 -12.60 -12.77 3.23
C TYR A 144 -12.00 -14.08 3.71
N GLU A 145 -10.91 -14.00 4.47
CA GLU A 145 -10.23 -15.16 5.03
C GLU A 145 -10.57 -15.43 6.51
N GLY A 146 -11.53 -14.71 7.08
CA GLY A 146 -11.98 -14.94 8.45
C GLY A 146 -11.54 -13.85 9.43
N ILE A 147 -11.47 -14.25 10.71
CA ILE A 147 -11.05 -13.40 11.82
C ILE A 147 -9.72 -13.94 12.35
N GLU A 148 -8.75 -13.05 12.52
CA GLU A 148 -7.44 -13.37 13.07
C GLU A 148 -7.01 -12.30 14.08
N GLN A 149 -6.22 -12.68 15.09
CA GLN A 149 -5.61 -11.73 15.99
C GLN A 149 -4.30 -11.22 15.37
N ARG A 150 -4.21 -9.89 15.15
CA ARG A 150 -3.01 -9.26 14.60
C ARG A 150 -2.56 -8.14 15.51
N ARG A 151 -1.28 -8.15 15.94
CA ARG A 151 -0.70 -7.17 16.89
C ARG A 151 -1.56 -6.93 18.13
N GLY A 152 -2.14 -8.01 18.70
CA GLY A 152 -3.02 -7.92 19.85
C GLY A 152 -4.46 -7.46 19.55
N VAL A 153 -4.78 -7.11 18.30
CA VAL A 153 -6.11 -6.66 17.88
C VAL A 153 -6.83 -7.77 17.13
N ARG A 154 -8.12 -7.96 17.39
CA ARG A 154 -8.98 -8.88 16.66
C ARG A 154 -9.42 -8.23 15.34
N CYS A 155 -9.09 -8.86 14.21
CA CYS A 155 -9.22 -8.26 12.89
C CYS A 155 -10.02 -9.12 11.92
N HIS A 156 -10.72 -8.48 11.00
CA HIS A 156 -11.11 -9.07 9.72
C HIS A 156 -9.87 -9.22 8.85
N LYS A 157 -9.63 -10.42 8.33
CA LYS A 157 -8.53 -10.72 7.41
C LYS A 157 -9.05 -10.74 5.98
N LEU A 158 -8.52 -9.85 5.15
CA LEU A 158 -8.88 -9.75 3.73
C LEU A 158 -7.65 -10.01 2.84
N LEU A 159 -7.78 -10.95 1.91
CA LEU A 159 -6.80 -11.20 0.86
C LEU A 159 -7.16 -10.38 -0.38
N TYR A 160 -6.23 -9.56 -0.83
CA TYR A 160 -6.31 -8.81 -2.08
C TYR A 160 -5.44 -9.48 -3.13
N SER A 161 -6.03 -9.84 -4.25
CA SER A 161 -5.33 -10.42 -5.41
C SER A 161 -5.38 -9.48 -6.59
N TYR A 162 -4.24 -9.29 -7.26
CA TYR A 162 -4.06 -8.36 -8.37
C TYR A 162 -3.66 -9.12 -9.65
N PRO A 163 -4.06 -8.63 -10.84
CA PRO A 163 -3.81 -9.34 -12.12
C PRO A 163 -2.34 -9.63 -12.39
N ASP A 164 -1.44 -8.80 -11.83
CA ASP A 164 0.01 -8.93 -12.01
C ASP A 164 0.64 -10.08 -11.21
N GLY A 165 -0.17 -10.91 -10.54
CA GLY A 165 0.28 -12.00 -9.66
C GLY A 165 0.74 -11.51 -8.29
N ILE A 166 0.55 -10.24 -7.98
CA ILE A 166 0.83 -9.66 -6.66
C ILE A 166 -0.37 -9.91 -5.75
N SER A 167 -0.13 -10.17 -4.48
CA SER A 167 -1.18 -10.21 -3.47
C SER A 167 -0.77 -9.46 -2.21
N THR A 168 -1.77 -9.03 -1.44
CA THR A 168 -1.56 -8.44 -0.12
C THR A 168 -2.65 -8.90 0.82
N THR A 169 -2.30 -9.17 2.07
CA THR A 169 -3.27 -9.43 3.12
C THR A 169 -3.41 -8.19 3.99
N ARG A 170 -4.64 -7.74 4.22
CA ARG A 170 -4.94 -6.59 5.08
C ARG A 170 -5.77 -7.01 6.28
N TYR A 171 -5.43 -6.44 7.42
CA TYR A 171 -6.07 -6.71 8.70
C TYR A 171 -6.79 -5.44 9.17
N PHE A 172 -8.13 -5.50 9.22
CA PHE A 172 -8.96 -4.39 9.69
C PHE A 172 -9.54 -4.74 11.06
N ALA A 173 -9.35 -3.87 12.03
CA ALA A 173 -9.88 -4.05 13.38
C ALA A 173 -11.41 -4.18 13.36
N ILE A 174 -11.96 -5.15 14.14
CA ILE A 174 -13.41 -5.40 14.17
C ILE A 174 -14.16 -4.25 14.86
N ASN A 175 -13.51 -3.57 15.80
CA ASN A 175 -14.18 -2.58 16.66
C ASN A 175 -14.37 -1.21 15.99
N ASP A 176 -13.44 -0.81 15.11
CA ASP A 176 -13.36 0.56 14.58
C ASP A 176 -13.03 0.62 13.08
N ASP A 177 -12.92 -0.55 12.43
CA ASP A 177 -12.61 -0.72 11.01
C ASP A 177 -11.26 -0.11 10.56
N LEU A 178 -10.37 0.24 11.51
CA LEU A 178 -9.05 0.78 11.20
C LEU A 178 -8.12 -0.31 10.62
N LEU A 179 -7.28 0.07 9.68
CA LEU A 179 -6.21 -0.79 9.19
C LEU A 179 -5.16 -1.00 10.29
N VAL A 180 -4.98 -2.24 10.73
CA VAL A 180 -3.96 -2.63 11.71
C VAL A 180 -2.63 -2.90 11.02
N SER A 181 -2.65 -3.65 9.93
CA SER A 181 -1.45 -3.89 9.12
C SER A 181 -1.78 -4.39 7.71
N THR A 182 -0.79 -4.27 6.83
CA THR A 182 -0.80 -4.89 5.48
C THR A 182 0.42 -5.78 5.34
N ILE A 183 0.24 -7.02 4.86
CA ILE A 183 1.34 -7.94 4.55
C ILE A 183 1.39 -8.16 3.04
N THR A 184 2.57 -8.00 2.45
CA THR A 184 2.80 -8.25 1.03
C THR A 184 2.99 -9.74 0.74
N ASP A 185 2.93 -10.13 -0.55
CA ASP A 185 3.27 -11.46 -1.06
C ASP A 185 4.69 -11.93 -0.67
N LYS A 186 5.60 -11.00 -0.35
CA LYS A 186 6.96 -11.26 0.13
C LYS A 186 7.08 -11.36 1.65
N GLY A 187 5.96 -11.30 2.38
CA GLY A 187 5.91 -11.37 3.84
C GLY A 187 6.36 -10.10 4.56
N VAL A 188 6.55 -8.98 3.84
CA VAL A 188 6.83 -7.70 4.48
C VAL A 188 5.53 -7.11 5.02
N GLU A 189 5.50 -6.84 6.31
CA GLU A 189 4.39 -6.18 6.99
C GLU A 189 4.63 -4.69 7.10
N SER A 190 3.63 -3.88 6.75
CA SER A 190 3.60 -2.44 7.02
C SER A 190 2.54 -2.11 8.06
N VAL A 191 2.89 -1.21 8.99
CA VAL A 191 2.02 -0.71 10.06
C VAL A 191 2.02 0.80 10.01
N GLU A 192 0.83 1.37 9.83
CA GLU A 192 0.63 2.82 9.85
C GLU A 192 0.52 3.33 11.29
N VAL A 193 1.28 4.36 11.65
CA VAL A 193 1.34 4.89 13.01
C VAL A 193 1.14 6.40 13.03
N GLY A 194 0.25 6.83 13.94
CA GLY A 194 -0.17 8.22 14.02
C GLY A 194 -0.95 8.67 12.78
N GLU A 195 -1.63 9.79 12.87
CA GLU A 195 -2.44 10.29 11.76
C GLU A 195 -2.25 11.79 11.55
N GLN A 196 -2.40 12.23 10.31
CA GLN A 196 -2.51 13.61 9.89
C GLN A 196 -3.58 13.73 8.81
N ILE A 197 -4.34 14.82 8.83
CA ILE A 197 -5.43 15.04 7.87
C ILE A 197 -5.00 16.12 6.88
N VAL A 198 -5.02 15.77 5.59
CA VAL A 198 -4.71 16.72 4.50
C VAL A 198 -5.84 16.65 3.47
N ALA A 199 -6.49 17.76 3.20
CA ALA A 199 -7.61 17.87 2.27
C ALA A 199 -8.76 16.87 2.57
N GLY A 200 -9.05 16.61 3.85
CA GLY A 200 -10.09 15.68 4.29
C GLY A 200 -9.73 14.19 4.16
N ILE A 201 -8.47 13.89 3.86
CA ILE A 201 -7.93 12.52 3.77
C ILE A 201 -6.96 12.30 4.92
N LYS A 202 -7.10 11.18 5.59
CA LYS A 202 -6.24 10.73 6.68
C LYS A 202 -5.03 9.99 6.10
N PHE A 203 -3.83 10.38 6.54
CA PHE A 203 -2.56 9.77 6.17
C PHE A 203 -1.78 9.43 7.44
N PRO A 204 -0.90 8.41 7.42
CA PRO A 204 -0.03 8.12 8.56
C PRO A 204 1.04 9.21 8.73
N LYS A 205 1.49 9.41 9.98
CA LYS A 205 2.69 10.20 10.28
C LYS A 205 3.97 9.40 10.05
N ARG A 206 3.90 8.07 10.21
CA ARG A 206 4.99 7.16 9.90
C ARG A 206 4.44 5.80 9.51
N VAL A 207 5.24 5.04 8.78
CA VAL A 207 4.95 3.65 8.41
C VAL A 207 6.13 2.80 8.84
N GLU A 208 5.89 1.82 9.68
CA GLU A 208 6.89 0.87 10.17
C GLU A 208 6.84 -0.40 9.32
N TYR A 209 8.00 -0.89 8.89
CA TYR A 209 8.12 -2.09 8.06
C TYR A 209 8.82 -3.21 8.81
N TYR A 210 8.26 -4.41 8.70
CA TYR A 210 8.73 -5.59 9.42
C TYR A 210 8.89 -6.78 8.48
N GLN A 211 9.86 -7.64 8.78
CA GLN A 211 9.96 -9.00 8.24
C GLN A 211 9.78 -9.97 9.41
N GLY A 212 8.62 -10.61 9.48
CA GLY A 212 8.23 -11.33 10.70
C GLY A 212 8.13 -10.41 11.91
N GLN A 213 8.97 -10.62 12.92
CA GLN A 213 9.05 -9.77 14.12
C GLN A 213 10.18 -8.73 14.05
N THR A 214 11.03 -8.77 13.02
CA THR A 214 12.17 -7.89 12.89
C THR A 214 11.75 -6.61 12.18
N MET A 215 11.95 -5.46 12.83
CA MET A 215 11.78 -4.16 12.19
C MET A 215 12.90 -3.96 11.16
N LEU A 216 12.54 -3.57 9.94
CA LEU A 216 13.46 -3.28 8.85
C LEU A 216 13.83 -1.79 8.83
N HIS A 217 12.83 -0.95 8.82
CA HIS A 217 12.97 0.51 8.79
C HIS A 217 11.63 1.17 9.11
N THR A 218 11.68 2.47 9.35
CA THR A 218 10.50 3.34 9.49
C THR A 218 10.56 4.44 8.44
N MET A 219 9.48 4.61 7.66
CA MET A 219 9.27 5.79 6.83
C MET A 219 8.56 6.85 7.65
N VAL A 220 9.21 7.99 7.89
CA VAL A 220 8.63 9.13 8.59
C VAL A 220 8.14 10.15 7.56
N VAL A 221 6.87 10.53 7.66
CA VAL A 221 6.22 11.48 6.75
C VAL A 221 6.33 12.89 7.31
N ARG A 222 7.00 13.78 6.56
CA ARG A 222 7.19 15.18 6.94
C ARG A 222 6.10 16.10 6.38
N ASP A 223 5.80 15.96 5.09
CA ASP A 223 4.87 16.83 4.39
C ASP A 223 4.09 16.07 3.33
N ILE A 224 2.80 16.39 3.22
CA ILE A 224 1.90 15.82 2.22
C ILE A 224 1.20 16.95 1.47
N LYS A 225 1.22 16.89 0.14
CA LYS A 225 0.50 17.81 -0.74
C LYS A 225 -0.48 17.05 -1.60
N VAL A 226 -1.76 17.39 -1.47
CA VAL A 226 -2.87 16.81 -2.23
C VAL A 226 -3.27 17.78 -3.33
N ASN A 227 -3.38 17.29 -4.57
CA ASN A 227 -3.87 18.02 -5.73
C ASN A 227 -3.15 19.35 -6.02
N LYS A 228 -1.86 19.45 -5.64
CA LYS A 228 -1.06 20.63 -5.98
C LYS A 228 -0.53 20.54 -7.41
N PRO A 229 -0.37 21.68 -8.11
CA PRO A 229 0.23 21.72 -9.43
C PRO A 229 1.59 21.03 -9.47
N LEU A 230 1.85 20.26 -10.49
CA LEU A 230 3.12 19.57 -10.73
C LEU A 230 3.91 20.31 -11.83
N LYS A 231 5.23 20.27 -11.71
CA LYS A 231 6.10 20.76 -12.79
C LYS A 231 5.81 20.01 -14.08
N ARG A 232 5.76 20.75 -15.22
CA ARG A 232 5.66 20.13 -16.53
C ARG A 232 6.81 19.15 -16.75
N GLY A 233 6.52 17.97 -17.25
CA GLY A 233 7.54 16.95 -17.52
C GLY A 233 8.10 16.23 -16.29
N ILE A 234 7.52 16.38 -15.09
CA ILE A 234 8.03 15.75 -13.86
C ILE A 234 8.16 14.21 -13.98
N PHE A 235 7.36 13.57 -14.80
CA PHE A 235 7.35 12.14 -15.08
C PHE A 235 8.01 11.78 -16.42
N THR A 236 8.64 12.74 -17.11
CA THR A 236 9.29 12.47 -18.39
C THR A 236 10.47 11.53 -18.17
N ILE A 237 10.46 10.42 -18.88
CA ILE A 237 11.58 9.48 -18.94
C ILE A 237 12.63 10.09 -19.86
N PRO A 238 13.88 10.32 -19.38
CA PRO A 238 14.93 10.82 -20.24
C PRO A 238 15.17 9.83 -21.39
N THR A 239 15.17 10.32 -22.61
CA THR A 239 15.62 9.55 -23.78
C THR A 239 17.13 9.38 -23.64
N GLY A 240 17.58 8.16 -23.26
CA GLY A 240 18.98 7.89 -22.97
C GLY A 240 19.86 8.27 -24.14
N GLN A 241 20.92 9.03 -23.88
CA GLN A 241 22.11 8.94 -24.69
C GLN A 241 22.63 7.51 -24.55
N LYS A 242 22.56 6.72 -25.64
CA LYS A 242 23.29 5.44 -25.69
C LYS A 242 24.73 5.77 -25.41
N THR A 243 25.23 5.46 -24.23
CA THR A 243 26.66 5.38 -24.00
C THR A 243 27.21 4.39 -25.03
N LYS A 244 28.02 4.94 -25.97
CA LYS A 244 28.82 4.16 -26.90
C LYS A 244 29.84 3.34 -26.15
#